data_0762fb65f834f75b4d079c3cd1312981
#
_entry.id   0762fb65f834f75b4d079c3cd1312981
#
_cell.length_a   1.000
_cell.length_b   1.000
_cell.length_c   1.000
_cell.angle_alpha   90.00
_cell.angle_beta   90.00
_cell.angle_gamma   90.00
#
_symmetry.space_group_name_H-M   'P 1'
#
loop_
_entity.id
_entity.type
_entity.pdbx_description
1 polymer ?
#
loop_
_entity_poly.entity_id
_entity_poly.type
_entity_poly.pdbx_seq_one_letter_code
_entity_poly.pdbx_strand_id
1 'polypeptide(L)'
;MNYFLFKLQFDTAVHFGGADSALSLYTSEETLRADTLFSALCHEALVQHGEESLEQLCAQVRQGKFLLSDTMPWYGETFYLPKPIAASESTEEVETTLRKKVKKLTWIPVLEFD
;
A
#
# COMPACT_ATOMS: atom_id res chain seq x y z
N MET A 1 -9.80 -15.58 9.86
CA MET A 1 -8.72 -14.57 9.93
C MET A 1 -9.35 -13.21 10.18
N ASN A 2 -8.80 -12.47 11.11
CA ASN A 2 -9.28 -11.11 11.41
C ASN A 2 -8.51 -10.10 10.56
N TYR A 3 -9.23 -9.12 10.03
CA TYR A 3 -8.65 -8.05 9.25
C TYR A 3 -8.67 -6.75 10.06
N PHE A 4 -7.56 -6.03 10.00
CA PHE A 4 -7.41 -4.76 10.69
C PHE A 4 -6.98 -3.70 9.68
N LEU A 5 -7.58 -2.53 9.79
CA LEU A 5 -7.21 -1.37 9.01
C LEU A 5 -6.44 -0.41 9.90
N PHE A 6 -5.20 -0.11 9.53
CA PHE A 6 -4.38 0.85 10.25
C PHE A 6 -4.21 2.10 9.40
N LYS A 7 -4.52 3.23 9.98
CA LYS A 7 -4.35 4.53 9.36
C LYS A 7 -3.01 5.10 9.81
N LEU A 8 -2.08 5.23 8.88
CA LEU A 8 -0.76 5.78 9.16
C LEU A 8 -0.77 7.28 8.96
N GLN A 9 -0.35 8.01 9.96
CA GLN A 9 -0.21 9.47 9.90
C GLN A 9 1.21 9.83 10.31
N PHE A 10 1.90 10.57 9.44
CA PHE A 10 3.28 10.96 9.69
C PHE A 10 3.33 12.40 10.17
N ASP A 11 4.07 12.64 11.27
CA ASP A 11 4.22 13.98 11.83
C ASP A 11 5.22 14.83 11.06
N THR A 12 6.10 14.19 10.31
CA THR A 12 7.10 14.85 9.47
C THR A 12 7.04 14.31 8.07
N ALA A 13 7.68 15.01 7.13
CA ALA A 13 7.79 14.51 5.76
C ALA A 13 8.56 13.19 5.74
N VAL A 14 8.12 12.25 4.93
CA VAL A 14 8.75 10.94 4.77
C VAL A 14 9.15 10.73 3.31
N HIS A 15 10.17 9.90 3.11
CA HIS A 15 10.66 9.54 1.80
C HIS A 15 10.60 8.03 1.62
N PHE A 16 9.88 7.59 0.59
CA PHE A 16 9.82 6.17 0.22
C PHE A 16 10.64 5.97 -1.05
N GLY A 17 11.74 5.22 -0.95
CA GLY A 17 12.58 4.89 -2.10
C GLY A 17 11.86 3.97 -3.07
N GLY A 18 12.05 4.21 -4.36
CA GLY A 18 11.53 3.36 -5.42
C GLY A 18 12.45 2.19 -5.73
N ALA A 19 12.03 1.36 -6.71
CA ALA A 19 12.80 0.21 -7.15
C ALA A 19 14.09 0.58 -7.92
N ASP A 20 14.12 1.78 -8.50
CA ASP A 20 15.30 2.28 -9.21
C ASP A 20 16.23 2.97 -8.22
N SER A 21 17.34 2.31 -7.90
CA SER A 21 18.31 2.82 -6.93
C SER A 21 18.97 4.14 -7.35
N ALA A 22 19.09 4.41 -8.65
CA ALA A 22 19.71 5.63 -9.16
C ALA A 22 18.81 6.86 -8.91
N LEU A 23 17.50 6.69 -8.96
CA LEU A 23 16.53 7.77 -8.78
C LEU A 23 15.91 7.81 -7.37
N SER A 24 16.09 6.78 -6.57
CA SER A 24 15.44 6.65 -5.27
C SER A 24 15.83 7.74 -4.27
N LEU A 25 16.99 8.36 -4.44
CA LEU A 25 17.43 9.47 -3.59
C LEU A 25 16.73 10.80 -3.93
N TYR A 26 16.23 10.93 -5.14
CA TYR A 26 15.66 12.18 -5.65
C TYR A 26 14.13 12.14 -5.77
N THR A 27 13.54 10.95 -5.79
CA THR A 27 12.10 10.77 -5.93
C THR A 27 11.55 9.97 -4.76
N SER A 28 10.34 10.27 -4.37
CA SER A 28 9.61 9.51 -3.35
C SER A 28 8.39 8.86 -3.98
N GLU A 29 8.18 7.59 -3.64
CA GLU A 29 6.95 6.90 -4.02
C GLU A 29 5.77 7.42 -3.19
N GLU A 30 4.58 7.39 -3.78
CA GLU A 30 3.37 7.82 -3.10
C GLU A 30 2.94 6.87 -1.98
N THR A 31 3.27 5.60 -2.13
CA THR A 31 2.87 4.56 -1.19
C THR A 31 4.06 3.69 -0.82
N LEU A 32 3.92 3.02 0.31
CA LEU A 32 4.92 2.12 0.86
C LEU A 32 4.54 0.69 0.53
N ARG A 33 5.45 -0.06 -0.05
CA ARG A 33 5.22 -1.48 -0.37
C ARG A 33 5.22 -2.34 0.88
N ALA A 34 4.47 -3.44 0.84
CA ALA A 34 4.37 -4.37 1.98
C ALA A 34 5.72 -4.93 2.40
N ASP A 35 6.59 -5.28 1.46
CA ASP A 35 7.91 -5.82 1.76
C ASP A 35 8.81 -4.79 2.47
N THR A 36 8.76 -3.54 2.06
CA THR A 36 9.49 -2.45 2.70
C THR A 36 8.95 -2.18 4.11
N LEU A 37 7.64 -2.13 4.25
CA LEU A 37 7.00 -1.96 5.56
C LEU A 37 7.31 -3.12 6.49
N PHE A 38 7.25 -4.35 6.00
CA PHE A 38 7.59 -5.54 6.77
C PHE A 38 9.04 -5.51 7.23
N SER A 39 9.96 -5.11 6.35
CA SER A 39 11.38 -4.96 6.71
C SER A 39 11.57 -3.94 7.83
N ALA A 40 10.87 -2.82 7.78
CA ALA A 40 10.90 -1.81 8.84
C ALA A 40 10.34 -2.36 10.16
N LEU A 41 9.26 -3.11 10.10
CA LEU A 41 8.68 -3.75 11.30
C LEU A 41 9.63 -4.77 11.91
N CYS A 42 10.33 -5.55 11.10
CA CYS A 42 11.35 -6.49 11.57
C CYS A 42 12.49 -5.77 12.28
N HIS A 43 12.95 -4.66 11.71
CA HIS A 43 14.01 -3.86 12.31
C HIS A 43 13.58 -3.30 13.67
N GLU A 44 12.37 -2.76 13.76
CA GLU A 44 11.84 -2.23 15.03
C GLU A 44 11.61 -3.33 16.06
N ALA A 45 11.12 -4.50 15.66
CA ALA A 45 10.95 -5.63 16.56
C ALA A 45 12.29 -6.06 17.16
N LEU A 46 13.34 -6.11 16.33
CA LEU A 46 14.69 -6.46 16.80
C LEU A 46 15.22 -5.42 17.79
N VAL A 47 15.12 -4.14 17.45
CA VAL A 47 15.66 -3.04 18.25
C VAL A 47 14.93 -2.91 19.58
N GLN A 48 13.61 -3.02 19.59
CA GLN A 48 12.79 -2.78 20.79
C GLN A 48 12.61 -4.01 21.66
N HIS A 49 12.55 -5.21 21.07
CA HIS A 49 12.17 -6.42 21.79
C HIS A 49 13.16 -7.58 21.64
N GLY A 50 14.20 -7.45 20.82
CA GLY A 50 15.27 -8.43 20.67
C GLY A 50 15.01 -9.51 19.61
N GLU A 51 15.98 -10.40 19.46
CA GLU A 51 15.97 -11.44 18.42
C GLU A 51 14.79 -12.40 18.51
N GLU A 52 14.37 -12.74 19.71
CA GLU A 52 13.25 -13.66 19.93
C GLU A 52 11.96 -13.12 19.32
N SER A 53 11.70 -11.82 19.51
CA SER A 53 10.53 -11.17 18.94
C SER A 53 10.57 -11.15 17.41
N LEU A 54 11.74 -10.90 16.84
CA LEU A 54 11.95 -10.97 15.40
C LEU A 54 11.69 -12.38 14.84
N GLU A 55 12.21 -13.41 15.51
CA GLU A 55 12.00 -14.79 15.10
C GLU A 55 10.53 -15.18 15.16
N GLN A 56 9.81 -14.75 16.18
CA GLN A 56 8.37 -14.99 16.32
C GLN A 56 7.58 -14.34 15.18
N LEU A 57 7.91 -13.10 14.85
CA LEU A 57 7.27 -12.39 13.75
C LEU A 57 7.49 -13.11 12.42
N CYS A 58 8.72 -13.49 12.14
CA CYS A 58 9.06 -14.21 10.92
C CYS A 58 8.37 -15.58 10.86
N ALA A 59 8.28 -16.28 11.98
CA ALA A 59 7.57 -17.57 12.05
C ALA A 59 6.08 -17.41 11.75
N GLN A 60 5.44 -16.38 12.25
CA GLN A 60 4.04 -16.09 11.98
C GLN A 60 3.77 -15.83 10.49
N VAL A 61 4.68 -15.10 9.85
CA VAL A 61 4.57 -14.83 8.41
C VAL A 61 4.73 -16.13 7.60
N ARG A 62 5.71 -16.95 7.92
CA ARG A 62 5.92 -18.24 7.23
C ARG A 62 4.73 -19.19 7.39
N GLN A 63 4.05 -19.12 8.51
CA GLN A 63 2.87 -19.93 8.79
C GLN A 63 1.57 -19.36 8.21
N GLY A 64 1.64 -18.20 7.56
CA GLY A 64 0.47 -17.53 7.01
C GLY A 64 -0.46 -16.92 8.04
N LYS A 65 0.00 -16.75 9.27
CA LYS A 65 -0.79 -16.17 10.36
C LYS A 65 -0.76 -14.64 10.37
N PHE A 66 0.18 -14.06 9.68
CA PHE A 66 0.33 -12.61 9.55
C PHE A 66 0.49 -12.26 8.08
N LEU A 67 -0.42 -11.43 7.59
CA LEU A 67 -0.40 -10.92 6.23
C LEU A 67 -0.45 -9.39 6.28
N LEU A 68 0.27 -8.76 5.39
CA LEU A 68 0.38 -7.31 5.32
C LEU A 68 0.18 -6.87 3.88
N SER A 69 -0.68 -5.89 3.67
CA SER A 69 -0.86 -5.31 2.33
C SER A 69 0.14 -4.18 2.09
N ASP A 70 0.27 -3.80 0.82
CA ASP A 70 0.84 -2.51 0.47
C ASP A 70 0.01 -1.40 1.11
N THR A 71 0.62 -0.26 1.38
CA THR A 71 -0.11 0.89 1.87
C THR A 71 -0.90 1.55 0.73
N MET A 72 -1.99 2.18 1.10
CA MET A 72 -2.88 2.84 0.16
C MET A 72 -3.17 4.24 0.68
N PRO A 73 -3.40 5.22 -0.21
CA PRO A 73 -3.62 6.59 0.24
C PRO A 73 -4.98 6.75 0.92
N TRP A 74 -5.06 7.75 1.80
CA TRP A 74 -6.31 8.20 2.38
C TRP A 74 -6.30 9.72 2.50
N TYR A 75 -7.49 10.30 2.47
CA TYR A 75 -7.67 11.73 2.66
C TYR A 75 -8.97 11.99 3.40
N GLY A 76 -8.89 12.66 4.55
CA GLY A 76 -10.06 12.86 5.41
C GLY A 76 -10.65 11.53 5.86
N GLU A 77 -11.90 11.30 5.52
CA GLU A 77 -12.61 10.06 5.83
C GLU A 77 -12.65 9.08 4.65
N THR A 78 -11.98 9.43 3.54
CA THR A 78 -11.99 8.62 2.32
C THR A 78 -10.74 7.77 2.24
N PHE A 79 -10.92 6.47 2.05
CA PHE A 79 -9.86 5.51 1.78
C PHE A 79 -9.87 5.15 0.31
N TYR A 80 -8.69 4.93 -0.26
CA TYR A 80 -8.54 4.62 -1.67
C TYR A 80 -7.94 3.23 -1.84
N LEU A 81 -8.38 2.53 -2.86
CA LEU A 81 -7.84 1.24 -3.28
C LEU A 81 -7.28 1.35 -4.68
N PRO A 82 -6.33 0.46 -5.06
CA PRO A 82 -5.86 0.43 -6.43
C PRO A 82 -7.01 0.13 -7.38
N LYS A 83 -6.99 0.78 -8.54
CA LYS A 83 -7.97 0.50 -9.57
C LYS A 83 -7.87 -0.96 -10.01
N PRO A 84 -8.97 -1.74 -9.99
CA PRO A 84 -8.94 -3.12 -10.42
C PRO A 84 -8.58 -3.24 -11.90
N ILE A 85 -7.81 -4.26 -12.26
CA ILE A 85 -7.59 -4.63 -13.64
C ILE A 85 -8.80 -5.46 -14.10
N ALA A 86 -9.96 -4.83 -14.14
CA ALA A 86 -11.14 -5.43 -14.71
C ALA A 86 -11.31 -4.89 -16.12
N ALA A 87 -11.63 -5.76 -17.07
CA ALA A 87 -12.17 -5.30 -18.34
C ALA A 87 -13.40 -4.46 -17.99
N SER A 88 -13.29 -3.15 -18.15
CA SER A 88 -14.48 -2.32 -18.02
C SER A 88 -15.46 -2.83 -19.06
N GLU A 89 -16.55 -3.40 -18.60
CA GLU A 89 -17.72 -3.52 -19.45
C GLU A 89 -18.12 -2.09 -19.79
N SER A 90 -17.50 -1.56 -20.80
CA SER A 90 -17.79 -0.24 -21.29
C SER A 90 -19.22 -0.25 -21.79
N THR A 91 -20.10 0.37 -21.09
CA THR A 91 -21.30 0.90 -21.69
C THR A 91 -20.83 1.76 -22.87
N GLU A 92 -21.33 1.45 -24.04
CA GLU A 92 -20.87 1.94 -25.33
C GLU A 92 -20.89 3.47 -25.51
N GLU A 93 -21.30 4.23 -24.48
CA GLU A 93 -21.55 5.66 -24.58
C GLU A 93 -20.56 6.55 -23.83
N VAL A 94 -19.47 5.99 -23.31
CA VAL A 94 -18.47 6.82 -22.62
C VAL A 94 -17.59 7.47 -23.68
N GLU A 95 -17.61 8.79 -23.75
CA GLU A 95 -16.75 9.55 -24.65
C GLU A 95 -15.28 9.13 -24.51
N THR A 96 -14.56 9.13 -25.62
CA THR A 96 -13.17 8.70 -25.67
C THR A 96 -12.27 9.46 -24.69
N THR A 97 -12.59 10.72 -24.42
CA THR A 97 -11.88 11.54 -23.44
C THR A 97 -12.08 11.06 -22.00
N LEU A 98 -13.31 10.62 -21.63
CA LEU A 98 -13.60 10.06 -20.31
C LEU A 98 -12.92 8.71 -20.13
N ARG A 99 -12.87 7.88 -21.17
CA ARG A 99 -12.13 6.60 -21.14
C ARG A 99 -10.65 6.81 -20.87
N LYS A 100 -10.03 7.80 -21.49
CA LYS A 100 -8.63 8.15 -21.24
C LYS A 100 -8.41 8.64 -19.82
N LYS A 101 -9.32 9.45 -19.27
CA LYS A 101 -9.25 9.92 -17.89
C LYS A 101 -9.40 8.77 -16.91
N VAL A 102 -10.34 7.86 -17.14
CA VAL A 102 -10.54 6.67 -16.28
C VAL A 102 -9.32 5.75 -16.31
N LYS A 103 -8.71 5.57 -17.48
CA LYS A 103 -7.47 4.76 -17.60
C LYS A 103 -6.30 5.34 -16.85
N LYS A 104 -6.26 6.65 -16.65
CA LYS A 104 -5.19 7.33 -15.91
C LYS A 104 -5.38 7.28 -14.40
N LEU A 105 -6.57 6.92 -13.91
CA LEU A 105 -6.82 6.81 -12.48
C LEU A 105 -6.07 5.61 -11.92
N THR A 106 -5.22 5.87 -10.94
CA THR A 106 -4.48 4.84 -10.22
C THR A 106 -5.24 4.38 -8.97
N TRP A 107 -5.96 5.28 -8.32
CA TRP A 107 -6.64 5.06 -7.06
C TRP A 107 -8.13 5.35 -7.19
N ILE A 108 -8.95 4.52 -6.56
CA ILE A 108 -10.41 4.65 -6.56
C ILE A 108 -10.89 4.68 -5.12
N PRO A 109 -11.82 5.59 -4.75
CA PRO A 109 -12.42 5.59 -3.41
C PRO A 109 -13.11 4.26 -3.10
N VAL A 110 -13.06 3.85 -1.83
CA VAL A 110 -13.63 2.56 -1.41
C VAL A 110 -15.11 2.45 -1.75
N LEU A 111 -15.85 3.54 -1.71
CA LEU A 111 -17.27 3.56 -2.04
C LEU A 111 -17.59 3.13 -3.47
N GLU A 112 -16.62 3.21 -4.37
CA GLU A 112 -16.78 2.82 -5.77
C GLU A 112 -16.65 1.30 -6.00
N PHE A 113 -16.37 0.54 -4.93
CA PHE A 113 -16.22 -0.91 -4.98
C PHE A 113 -17.46 -1.67 -4.54
N ASP A 114 -18.47 -1.00 -4.05
CA ASP A 114 -19.73 -1.62 -3.61
C ASP A 114 -20.68 -1.93 -4.75
#